data_aca2dc4b7489b758c4e5a51cf570c3b6
#
_entry.id   aca2dc4b7489b758c4e5a51cf570c3b6
#
_cell.length_a   1.000
_cell.length_b   1.000
_cell.length_c   1.000
_cell.angle_alpha   90.00
_cell.angle_beta   90.00
_cell.angle_gamma   90.00
#
_symmetry.space_group_name_H-M   'P 1'
#
loop_
_entity.id
_entity.type
_entity.pdbx_description
1 polymer ?
#
loop_
_entity_poly.entity_id
_entity_poly.type
_entity_poly.pdbx_seq_one_letter_code
_entity_poly.pdbx_strand_id
1 'polypeptide(L)'
;MALEIVDLRIRYGSLEVVKGVTITADAGSHLTLVGPSGCGKTTILRSIAGLEKPSGGRISLFGRPVYDSDAGIEVSAEHRDVSMVFQSYAIWPHMTVFENVAYGLRLRKVARAEIDRRVMAALAMVGLEEQAHRPSPMLSGGQQQRVALARSFVFDPKILLFDEPLSNLDAKLRAQMRHELKELTSRLGITAVYVTHDQEEALSMSDHVVVLQSGIVRQQADPFTTYFRPRNAFVADFMGASNFLPLERRPAATDGDLVEARLVNGQSVLCAGAIPDGDLAGVAVKASHLSPQASRPPSGRNIWEVTVRQRTFVGDLMEYSLDWKGLELRARTLSSQIFEIGETVYCCVSPEYAVLVET
;
A
#
# COMPACT_ATOMS: atom_id res chain seq x y z
N MET A 1 19.55 -5.60 4.76
CA MET A 1 18.18 -5.82 5.29
C MET A 1 18.04 -5.03 6.59
N ALA A 2 17.03 -4.16 6.70
CA ALA A 2 16.77 -3.36 7.89
C ALA A 2 15.70 -3.99 8.80
N LEU A 3 14.70 -4.61 8.19
CA LEU A 3 13.62 -5.32 8.89
C LEU A 3 13.51 -6.74 8.34
N GLU A 4 13.45 -7.71 9.23
CA GLU A 4 13.12 -9.11 8.93
C GLU A 4 12.08 -9.61 9.91
N ILE A 5 10.97 -10.10 9.38
CA ILE A 5 9.89 -10.75 10.12
C ILE A 5 9.78 -12.17 9.56
N VAL A 6 9.77 -13.16 10.44
CA VAL A 6 9.70 -14.59 10.06
C VAL A 6 8.60 -15.28 10.86
N ASP A 7 7.63 -15.87 10.17
CA ASP A 7 6.49 -16.63 10.71
C ASP A 7 5.78 -15.92 11.88
N LEU A 8 5.60 -14.60 11.78
CA LEU A 8 5.00 -13.81 12.84
C LEU A 8 3.54 -14.20 13.06
N ARG A 9 3.20 -14.51 14.31
CA ARG A 9 1.85 -14.88 14.74
C ARG A 9 1.39 -14.01 15.88
N ILE A 10 0.13 -13.56 15.81
CA ILE A 10 -0.45 -12.71 16.86
C ILE A 10 -1.87 -13.18 17.12
N ARG A 11 -2.20 -13.39 18.40
CA ARG A 11 -3.50 -13.88 18.85
C ARG A 11 -4.06 -13.00 19.95
N TYR A 12 -5.37 -12.77 19.89
CA TYR A 12 -6.16 -12.18 20.95
C TYR A 12 -7.18 -13.22 21.44
N GLY A 13 -6.91 -13.84 22.56
CA GLY A 13 -7.68 -15.00 23.03
C GLY A 13 -7.63 -16.14 22.02
N SER A 14 -8.78 -16.56 21.49
CA SER A 14 -8.88 -17.61 20.47
C SER A 14 -8.71 -17.12 19.04
N LEU A 15 -8.75 -15.79 18.81
CA LEU A 15 -8.67 -15.20 17.47
C LEU A 15 -7.22 -15.00 17.05
N GLU A 16 -6.79 -15.69 16.01
CA GLU A 16 -5.48 -15.45 15.37
C GLU A 16 -5.61 -14.37 14.29
N VAL A 17 -5.07 -13.17 14.57
CA VAL A 17 -5.17 -11.99 13.71
C VAL A 17 -4.03 -11.94 12.69
N VAL A 18 -2.83 -12.41 13.05
CA VAL A 18 -1.65 -12.53 12.16
C VAL A 18 -1.23 -14.01 12.17
N LYS A 19 -1.11 -14.59 10.96
CA LYS A 19 -1.10 -16.05 10.76
C LYS A 19 0.17 -16.51 10.04
N GLY A 20 1.34 -16.31 10.64
CA GLY A 20 2.60 -16.75 10.03
C GLY A 20 3.10 -15.81 8.93
N VAL A 21 3.13 -14.53 9.21
CA VAL A 21 3.56 -13.49 8.26
C VAL A 21 5.08 -13.44 8.19
N THR A 22 5.62 -13.48 6.96
CA THR A 22 7.05 -13.28 6.68
C THR A 22 7.20 -12.08 5.76
N ILE A 23 7.99 -11.08 6.18
CA ILE A 23 8.19 -9.80 5.49
C ILE A 23 9.64 -9.36 5.65
N THR A 24 10.21 -8.77 4.61
CA THR A 24 11.54 -8.19 4.64
C THR A 24 11.55 -6.77 4.08
N ALA A 25 12.44 -5.90 4.60
CA ALA A 25 12.70 -4.58 4.04
C ALA A 25 14.19 -4.25 4.09
N ASP A 26 14.70 -3.63 3.04
CA ASP A 26 16.07 -3.18 2.96
C ASP A 26 16.28 -1.85 3.67
N ALA A 27 17.54 -1.55 4.00
CA ALA A 27 17.89 -0.28 4.62
C ALA A 27 17.62 0.89 3.66
N GLY A 28 16.99 1.94 4.16
CA GLY A 28 16.63 3.14 3.40
C GLY A 28 15.44 2.94 2.45
N SER A 29 14.80 1.75 2.43
CA SER A 29 13.62 1.50 1.60
C SER A 29 12.31 1.88 2.31
N HIS A 30 11.28 2.11 1.50
CA HIS A 30 9.90 2.32 1.94
C HIS A 30 9.09 1.04 1.72
N LEU A 31 8.69 0.38 2.79
CA LEU A 31 7.81 -0.78 2.80
C LEU A 31 6.40 -0.36 3.19
N THR A 32 5.40 -0.66 2.39
CA THR A 32 4.00 -0.39 2.75
C THR A 32 3.21 -1.68 2.97
N LEU A 33 2.55 -1.77 4.11
CA LEU A 33 1.55 -2.78 4.42
C LEU A 33 0.18 -2.25 4.02
N VAL A 34 -0.48 -2.88 3.07
CA VAL A 34 -1.79 -2.47 2.56
C VAL A 34 -2.78 -3.64 2.60
N GLY A 35 -4.06 -3.34 2.76
CA GLY A 35 -5.11 -4.36 2.83
C GLY A 35 -6.38 -3.83 3.49
N PRO A 36 -7.49 -4.60 3.48
CA PRO A 36 -8.75 -4.23 4.12
C PRO A 36 -8.61 -3.94 5.62
N SER A 37 -9.58 -3.22 6.17
CA SER A 37 -9.65 -3.01 7.61
C SER A 37 -9.70 -4.35 8.37
N GLY A 38 -8.98 -4.46 9.48
CA GLY A 38 -8.95 -5.67 10.29
C GLY A 38 -8.03 -6.80 9.77
N CYS A 39 -7.28 -6.62 8.68
CA CYS A 39 -6.38 -7.67 8.17
C CYS A 39 -5.04 -7.80 8.92
N GLY A 40 -4.79 -7.01 9.99
CA GLY A 40 -3.62 -7.16 10.86
C GLY A 40 -2.48 -6.15 10.64
N LYS A 41 -2.60 -5.17 9.73
CA LYS A 41 -1.54 -4.18 9.41
C LYS A 41 -1.00 -3.44 10.64
N THR A 42 -1.88 -2.74 11.34
CA THR A 42 -1.54 -1.98 12.56
C THR A 42 -0.98 -2.89 13.66
N THR A 43 -1.50 -4.11 13.77
CA THR A 43 -1.01 -5.11 14.74
C THR A 43 0.43 -5.52 14.43
N ILE A 44 0.75 -5.78 13.16
CA ILE A 44 2.13 -6.05 12.72
C ILE A 44 3.02 -4.84 13.01
N LEU A 45 2.58 -3.63 12.64
CA LEU A 45 3.35 -2.40 12.87
C LEU A 45 3.67 -2.18 14.35
N ARG A 46 2.66 -2.35 15.23
CA ARG A 46 2.82 -2.24 16.68
C ARG A 46 3.73 -3.32 17.26
N SER A 47 3.72 -4.51 16.66
CA SER A 47 4.66 -5.57 17.06
C SER A 47 6.12 -5.25 16.71
N ILE A 48 6.36 -4.59 15.56
CA ILE A 48 7.70 -4.07 15.22
C ILE A 48 8.12 -3.02 16.24
N ALA A 49 7.20 -2.12 16.62
CA ALA A 49 7.44 -1.09 17.64
C ALA A 49 7.68 -1.64 19.06
N GLY A 50 7.26 -2.89 19.35
CA GLY A 50 7.27 -3.46 20.69
C GLY A 50 6.10 -3.02 21.57
N LEU A 51 5.05 -2.48 20.95
CA LEU A 51 3.79 -2.07 21.61
C LEU A 51 2.75 -3.20 21.64
N GLU A 52 2.97 -4.24 20.84
CA GLU A 52 2.13 -5.44 20.78
C GLU A 52 3.05 -6.66 20.88
N LYS A 53 2.69 -7.60 21.74
CA LYS A 53 3.46 -8.84 21.93
C LYS A 53 2.97 -9.91 20.97
N PRO A 54 3.82 -10.42 20.06
CA PRO A 54 3.48 -11.56 19.23
C PRO A 54 3.28 -12.84 20.07
N SER A 55 2.51 -13.77 19.53
CA SER A 55 2.34 -15.12 20.09
C SER A 55 3.32 -16.13 19.53
N GLY A 56 4.09 -15.80 18.48
CA GLY A 56 5.09 -16.65 17.85
C GLY A 56 5.84 -15.93 16.74
N GLY A 57 6.92 -16.55 16.28
CA GLY A 57 7.79 -16.06 15.22
C GLY A 57 8.93 -15.17 15.70
N ARG A 58 9.56 -14.45 14.76
CA ARG A 58 10.74 -13.62 15.02
C ARG A 58 10.65 -12.27 14.32
N ILE A 59 11.16 -11.23 14.98
CA ILE A 59 11.37 -9.88 14.40
C ILE A 59 12.82 -9.49 14.66
N SER A 60 13.53 -9.11 13.58
CA SER A 60 14.90 -8.61 13.64
C SER A 60 15.00 -7.23 13.00
N LEU A 61 15.73 -6.31 13.65
CA LEU A 61 16.03 -4.96 13.15
C LEU A 61 17.53 -4.84 12.94
N PHE A 62 17.96 -4.56 11.70
CA PHE A 62 19.39 -4.50 11.31
C PHE A 62 20.18 -5.74 11.76
N GLY A 63 19.59 -6.94 11.60
CA GLY A 63 20.19 -8.20 11.98
C GLY A 63 20.15 -8.52 13.49
N ARG A 64 19.69 -7.58 14.35
CA ARG A 64 19.51 -7.79 15.78
C ARG A 64 18.09 -8.29 16.06
N PRO A 65 17.90 -9.45 16.67
CA PRO A 65 16.59 -9.90 17.08
C PRO A 65 16.03 -8.99 18.18
N VAL A 66 14.80 -8.50 17.99
CA VAL A 66 14.06 -7.69 18.99
C VAL A 66 12.87 -8.45 19.57
N TYR A 67 12.43 -9.48 18.87
CA TYR A 67 11.49 -10.48 19.35
C TYR A 67 11.84 -11.84 18.73
N ASP A 68 11.89 -12.89 19.54
CA ASP A 68 12.04 -14.26 19.10
C ASP A 68 11.38 -15.19 20.12
N SER A 69 10.29 -15.86 19.70
CA SER A 69 9.51 -16.76 20.57
C SER A 69 10.31 -17.96 21.05
N ASP A 70 11.20 -18.50 20.20
CA ASP A 70 11.93 -19.73 20.48
C ASP A 70 13.14 -19.46 21.37
N ALA A 71 13.80 -18.30 21.16
CA ALA A 71 14.94 -17.87 21.98
C ALA A 71 14.50 -17.10 23.25
N GLY A 72 13.21 -16.82 23.44
CA GLY A 72 12.70 -16.05 24.58
C GLY A 72 13.16 -14.59 24.58
N ILE A 73 13.45 -14.01 23.41
CA ILE A 73 13.89 -12.60 23.28
C ILE A 73 12.67 -11.71 23.16
N GLU A 74 12.60 -10.70 24.02
CA GLU A 74 11.58 -9.64 24.00
C GLU A 74 12.20 -8.31 24.40
N VAL A 75 12.58 -7.49 23.43
CA VAL A 75 13.15 -6.15 23.66
C VAL A 75 11.98 -5.17 23.80
N SER A 76 11.97 -4.39 24.88
CA SER A 76 10.94 -3.37 25.12
C SER A 76 11.02 -2.23 24.09
N ALA A 77 9.89 -1.55 23.85
CA ALA A 77 9.73 -0.53 22.79
C ALA A 77 10.81 0.56 22.83
N GLU A 78 11.14 1.06 24.02
CA GLU A 78 12.13 2.13 24.23
C GLU A 78 13.57 1.74 23.87
N HIS A 79 13.85 0.44 23.69
CA HIS A 79 15.17 -0.11 23.34
C HIS A 79 15.25 -0.69 21.92
N ARG A 80 14.23 -0.45 21.06
CA ARG A 80 14.20 -0.96 19.67
C ARG A 80 14.77 -0.02 18.63
N ASP A 81 15.15 1.21 19.01
CA ASP A 81 15.69 2.24 18.10
C ASP A 81 14.77 2.54 16.89
N VAL A 82 13.46 2.46 17.10
CA VAL A 82 12.43 2.83 16.15
C VAL A 82 11.65 4.04 16.65
N SER A 83 11.10 4.83 15.73
CA SER A 83 10.12 5.87 16.05
C SER A 83 8.81 5.59 15.35
N MET A 84 7.69 6.03 15.94
CA MET A 84 6.36 5.77 15.39
C MET A 84 5.54 7.06 15.31
N VAL A 85 4.89 7.25 14.16
CA VAL A 85 3.87 8.28 13.92
C VAL A 85 2.51 7.59 13.95
N PHE A 86 1.67 8.00 14.90
CA PHE A 86 0.34 7.43 15.11
C PHE A 86 -0.71 8.14 14.24
N GLN A 87 -1.79 7.45 13.92
CA GLN A 87 -2.92 7.95 13.15
C GLN A 87 -3.53 9.24 13.74
N SER A 88 -3.62 9.36 15.07
CA SER A 88 -4.13 10.54 15.77
C SER A 88 -3.09 11.63 16.02
N TYR A 89 -1.87 11.50 15.43
CA TYR A 89 -0.70 12.35 15.67
C TYR A 89 -0.23 12.36 17.13
N ALA A 90 -1.06 12.02 18.10
CA ALA A 90 -0.80 11.98 19.54
C ALA A 90 -0.08 13.26 20.05
N ILE A 91 -0.54 14.43 19.60
CA ILE A 91 -0.03 15.74 20.03
C ILE A 91 -0.56 16.05 21.42
N TRP A 92 0.32 16.53 22.33
CA TRP A 92 -0.07 17.00 23.64
C TRP A 92 -0.62 18.43 23.56
N PRO A 93 -1.92 18.65 23.81
CA PRO A 93 -2.55 19.95 23.54
C PRO A 93 -2.15 21.05 24.54
N HIS A 94 -1.65 20.67 25.70
CA HIS A 94 -1.19 21.59 26.74
C HIS A 94 0.27 22.05 26.56
N MET A 95 0.94 21.58 25.50
CA MET A 95 2.33 21.89 25.17
C MET A 95 2.44 22.75 23.91
N THR A 96 3.50 23.55 23.82
CA THR A 96 3.92 24.21 22.60
C THR A 96 4.45 23.21 21.57
N VAL A 97 4.64 23.64 20.33
CA VAL A 97 5.28 22.84 19.27
C VAL A 97 6.66 22.35 19.71
N PHE A 98 7.49 23.28 20.23
CA PHE A 98 8.83 22.96 20.74
C PHE A 98 8.77 21.91 21.85
N GLU A 99 7.88 22.06 22.82
CA GLU A 99 7.76 21.14 23.95
C GLU A 99 7.30 19.76 23.52
N ASN A 100 6.37 19.65 22.56
CA ASN A 100 5.97 18.39 21.97
C ASN A 100 7.16 17.63 21.37
N VAL A 101 8.04 18.32 20.62
CA VAL A 101 9.21 17.70 20.01
C VAL A 101 10.30 17.41 21.04
N ALA A 102 10.51 18.31 22.01
CA ALA A 102 11.53 18.20 23.07
C ALA A 102 11.24 17.11 24.11
N TYR A 103 9.97 16.70 24.26
CA TYR A 103 9.51 15.89 25.38
C TYR A 103 10.34 14.61 25.59
N GLY A 104 10.51 13.81 24.53
CA GLY A 104 11.25 12.56 24.64
C GLY A 104 12.75 12.75 24.90
N LEU A 105 13.36 13.83 24.38
CA LEU A 105 14.76 14.17 24.69
C LEU A 105 14.94 14.55 26.17
N ARG A 106 13.95 15.26 26.75
CA ARG A 106 13.93 15.58 28.19
C ARG A 106 13.87 14.32 29.05
N LEU A 107 13.02 13.35 28.68
CA LEU A 107 12.93 12.06 29.38
C LEU A 107 14.26 11.29 29.34
N ARG A 108 15.00 11.38 28.23
CA ARG A 108 16.36 10.80 28.10
C ARG A 108 17.45 11.63 28.76
N LYS A 109 17.09 12.71 29.50
CA LYS A 109 18.01 13.60 30.21
C LYS A 109 19.10 14.20 29.30
N VAL A 110 18.80 14.50 28.05
CA VAL A 110 19.69 15.17 27.10
C VAL A 110 19.93 16.61 27.62
N ALA A 111 21.14 17.13 27.44
CA ALA A 111 21.50 18.49 27.83
C ALA A 111 20.65 19.55 27.12
N ARG A 112 20.26 20.63 27.82
CA ARG A 112 19.33 21.65 27.29
C ARG A 112 19.79 22.25 25.96
N ALA A 113 21.05 22.62 25.83
CA ALA A 113 21.60 23.19 24.60
C ALA A 113 21.49 22.21 23.40
N GLU A 114 21.66 20.91 23.66
CA GLU A 114 21.52 19.89 22.64
C GLU A 114 20.04 19.64 22.30
N ILE A 115 19.13 19.74 23.28
CA ILE A 115 17.66 19.72 23.02
C ILE A 115 17.29 20.87 22.09
N ASP A 116 17.69 22.10 22.43
CA ASP A 116 17.39 23.29 21.64
C ASP A 116 17.90 23.12 20.20
N ARG A 117 19.13 22.65 20.03
CA ARG A 117 19.72 22.39 18.69
C ARG A 117 18.94 21.33 17.90
N ARG A 118 18.66 20.17 18.50
CA ARG A 118 17.97 19.06 17.81
C ARG A 118 16.52 19.39 17.48
N VAL A 119 15.82 20.02 18.41
CA VAL A 119 14.40 20.39 18.20
C VAL A 119 14.27 21.40 17.08
N MET A 120 15.11 22.46 17.09
CA MET A 120 15.06 23.47 16.01
C MET A 120 15.45 22.86 14.67
N ALA A 121 16.45 21.98 14.62
CA ALA A 121 16.80 21.25 13.40
C ALA A 121 15.63 20.36 12.88
N ALA A 122 14.95 19.64 13.79
CA ALA A 122 13.80 18.82 13.42
C ALA A 122 12.62 19.67 12.95
N LEU A 123 12.36 20.84 13.56
CA LEU A 123 11.33 21.77 13.12
C LEU A 123 11.66 22.40 11.75
N ALA A 124 12.95 22.72 11.50
CA ALA A 124 13.41 23.20 10.21
C ALA A 124 13.15 22.19 9.08
N MET A 125 13.39 20.90 9.34
CA MET A 125 13.13 19.84 8.36
C MET A 125 11.68 19.78 7.88
N VAL A 126 10.74 20.20 8.75
CA VAL A 126 9.30 20.17 8.45
C VAL A 126 8.70 21.57 8.24
N GLY A 127 9.53 22.64 8.21
CA GLY A 127 9.11 24.03 7.95
C GLY A 127 8.23 24.62 9.06
N LEU A 128 8.54 24.35 10.32
CA LEU A 128 7.79 24.81 11.49
C LEU A 128 8.65 25.61 12.52
N GLU A 129 9.81 26.14 12.11
CA GLU A 129 10.70 26.88 13.03
C GLU A 129 10.00 28.09 13.66
N GLU A 130 9.30 28.89 12.85
CA GLU A 130 8.58 30.09 13.31
C GLU A 130 7.44 29.77 14.28
N GLN A 131 6.89 28.55 14.21
CA GLN A 131 5.81 28.08 15.06
C GLN A 131 6.29 27.39 16.35
N ALA A 132 7.59 27.31 16.60
CA ALA A 132 8.18 26.56 17.72
C ALA A 132 7.52 26.87 19.08
N HIS A 133 7.21 28.13 19.36
CA HIS A 133 6.63 28.56 20.63
C HIS A 133 5.09 28.66 20.60
N ARG A 134 4.45 28.32 19.47
CA ARG A 134 3.00 28.36 19.33
C ARG A 134 2.35 27.19 20.09
N PRO A 135 1.21 27.41 20.78
CA PRO A 135 0.42 26.33 21.37
C PRO A 135 -0.05 25.35 20.27
N SER A 136 0.13 24.05 20.50
CA SER A 136 -0.19 23.03 19.48
C SER A 136 -1.64 22.97 19.03
N PRO A 137 -2.68 23.31 19.83
CA PRO A 137 -4.06 23.35 19.36
C PRO A 137 -4.35 24.45 18.31
N MET A 138 -3.49 25.47 18.21
CA MET A 138 -3.64 26.55 17.23
C MET A 138 -3.12 26.18 15.83
N LEU A 139 -2.66 24.96 15.64
CA LEU A 139 -2.13 24.48 14.37
C LEU A 139 -3.23 23.84 13.51
N SER A 140 -3.11 23.98 12.18
CA SER A 140 -3.90 23.19 11.25
C SER A 140 -3.56 21.70 11.32
N GLY A 141 -4.43 20.82 10.82
CA GLY A 141 -4.19 19.37 10.81
C GLY A 141 -2.87 18.98 10.15
N GLY A 142 -2.53 19.60 9.01
CA GLY A 142 -1.24 19.36 8.34
C GLY A 142 -0.04 19.85 9.17
N GLN A 143 -0.17 20.98 9.88
CA GLN A 143 0.88 21.45 10.81
C GLN A 143 1.03 20.51 12.00
N GLN A 144 -0.07 19.99 12.56
CA GLN A 144 -0.01 19.01 13.65
C GLN A 144 0.69 17.72 13.20
N GLN A 145 0.42 17.26 12.00
CA GLN A 145 1.13 16.12 11.40
C GLN A 145 2.63 16.38 11.29
N ARG A 146 3.04 17.55 10.80
CA ARG A 146 4.46 17.95 10.72
C ARG A 146 5.12 18.00 12.10
N VAL A 147 4.40 18.40 13.17
CA VAL A 147 4.90 18.31 14.55
C VAL A 147 5.13 16.85 14.96
N ALA A 148 4.19 15.94 14.63
CA ALA A 148 4.35 14.51 14.92
C ALA A 148 5.56 13.92 14.16
N LEU A 149 5.79 14.35 12.92
CA LEU A 149 6.99 13.99 12.14
C LEU A 149 8.26 14.52 12.80
N ALA A 150 8.33 15.81 13.14
CA ALA A 150 9.49 16.39 13.83
C ALA A 150 9.81 15.66 15.13
N ARG A 151 8.77 15.29 15.91
CA ARG A 151 8.90 14.48 17.11
C ARG A 151 9.49 13.09 16.85
N SER A 152 9.17 12.48 15.72
CA SER A 152 9.72 11.17 15.34
C SER A 152 11.16 11.27 14.83
N PHE A 153 11.54 12.36 14.16
CA PHE A 153 12.88 12.57 13.61
C PHE A 153 13.91 13.03 14.66
N VAL A 154 13.47 13.70 15.74
CA VAL A 154 14.37 14.31 16.74
C VAL A 154 15.33 13.31 17.41
N PHE A 155 15.01 12.02 17.33
CA PHE A 155 15.82 10.92 17.87
C PHE A 155 16.81 10.33 16.86
N ASP A 156 16.81 10.81 15.62
CA ASP A 156 17.60 10.24 14.52
C ASP A 156 17.38 8.71 14.36
N PRO A 157 16.11 8.27 14.20
CA PRO A 157 15.78 6.86 14.13
C PRO A 157 16.23 6.26 12.79
N LYS A 158 16.64 4.98 12.81
CA LYS A 158 16.98 4.23 11.60
C LYS A 158 15.72 3.69 10.90
N ILE A 159 14.64 3.48 11.66
CA ILE A 159 13.34 3.01 11.15
C ILE A 159 12.24 3.93 11.67
N LEU A 160 11.39 4.37 10.74
CA LEU A 160 10.14 5.07 11.02
C LEU A 160 8.94 4.19 10.71
N LEU A 161 8.04 4.10 11.65
CA LEU A 161 6.79 3.37 11.56
C LEU A 161 5.63 4.36 11.43
N PHE A 162 4.79 4.20 10.43
CA PHE A 162 3.67 5.09 10.13
C PHE A 162 2.35 4.31 10.19
N ASP A 163 1.48 4.63 11.16
CA ASP A 163 0.16 4.03 11.32
C ASP A 163 -0.91 4.96 10.73
N GLU A 164 -1.24 4.80 9.45
CA GLU A 164 -2.21 5.60 8.69
C GLU A 164 -2.03 7.13 8.86
N PRO A 165 -0.82 7.69 8.67
CA PRO A 165 -0.51 9.06 9.06
C PRO A 165 -1.27 10.13 8.26
N LEU A 166 -1.81 9.80 7.08
CA LEU A 166 -2.48 10.73 6.17
C LEU A 166 -4.03 10.59 6.18
N SER A 167 -4.56 9.62 6.94
CA SER A 167 -6.00 9.28 6.90
C SER A 167 -6.94 10.42 7.32
N ASN A 168 -6.48 11.34 8.20
CA ASN A 168 -7.27 12.43 8.74
C ASN A 168 -7.19 13.74 7.90
N LEU A 169 -6.55 13.70 6.74
CA LEU A 169 -6.39 14.86 5.85
C LEU A 169 -7.39 14.84 4.71
N ASP A 170 -7.78 16.03 4.23
CA ASP A 170 -8.50 16.17 2.98
C ASP A 170 -7.66 15.69 1.78
N ALA A 171 -8.30 15.40 0.64
CA ALA A 171 -7.65 14.79 -0.52
C ALA A 171 -6.49 15.61 -1.09
N LYS A 172 -6.63 16.96 -1.14
CA LYS A 172 -5.60 17.85 -1.67
C LYS A 172 -4.38 17.89 -0.76
N LEU A 173 -4.60 18.07 0.53
CA LEU A 173 -3.52 18.11 1.53
C LEU A 173 -2.85 16.75 1.65
N ARG A 174 -3.62 15.65 1.56
CA ARG A 174 -3.09 14.28 1.55
C ARG A 174 -2.12 14.05 0.39
N ALA A 175 -2.50 14.46 -0.83
CA ALA A 175 -1.63 14.33 -2.00
C ALA A 175 -0.32 15.12 -1.84
N GLN A 176 -0.38 16.35 -1.32
CA GLN A 176 0.80 17.15 -1.02
C GLN A 176 1.69 16.49 0.05
N MET A 177 1.10 16.12 1.20
CA MET A 177 1.85 15.53 2.32
C MET A 177 2.47 14.19 1.98
N ARG A 178 1.85 13.39 1.12
CA ARG A 178 2.39 12.13 0.60
C ARG A 178 3.73 12.37 -0.12
N HIS A 179 3.78 13.36 -0.99
CA HIS A 179 5.00 13.72 -1.72
C HIS A 179 6.10 14.22 -0.77
N GLU A 180 5.76 15.17 0.11
CA GLU A 180 6.70 15.74 1.10
C GLU A 180 7.27 14.66 2.03
N LEU A 181 6.43 13.73 2.49
CA LEU A 181 6.85 12.65 3.39
C LEU A 181 7.83 11.69 2.70
N LYS A 182 7.52 11.27 1.46
CA LYS A 182 8.41 10.41 0.68
C LYS A 182 9.77 11.08 0.43
N GLU A 183 9.75 12.34 -0.01
CA GLU A 183 10.97 13.10 -0.25
C GLU A 183 11.83 13.24 1.01
N LEU A 184 11.19 13.58 2.15
CA LEU A 184 11.88 13.78 3.42
C LEU A 184 12.54 12.49 3.92
N THR A 185 11.80 11.37 3.94
CA THR A 185 12.32 10.07 4.40
C THR A 185 13.43 9.54 3.48
N SER A 186 13.28 9.71 2.16
CA SER A 186 14.30 9.33 1.19
C SER A 186 15.59 10.16 1.34
N ARG A 187 15.46 11.49 1.50
CA ARG A 187 16.60 12.40 1.71
C ARG A 187 17.38 12.07 2.99
N LEU A 188 16.70 11.61 4.02
CA LEU A 188 17.31 11.23 5.30
C LEU A 188 17.85 9.79 5.29
N GLY A 189 17.61 9.00 4.24
CA GLY A 189 18.03 7.59 4.16
C GLY A 189 17.38 6.69 5.22
N ILE A 190 16.22 7.09 5.74
CA ILE A 190 15.51 6.37 6.80
C ILE A 190 14.68 5.23 6.19
N THR A 191 14.75 4.05 6.79
CA THR A 191 13.84 2.96 6.44
C THR A 191 12.44 3.27 6.94
N ALA A 192 11.43 3.25 6.07
CA ALA A 192 10.05 3.54 6.42
C ALA A 192 9.18 2.28 6.33
N VAL A 193 8.40 2.00 7.37
CA VAL A 193 7.32 1.00 7.33
C VAL A 193 6.00 1.73 7.47
N TYR A 194 5.19 1.68 6.44
CA TYR A 194 3.97 2.45 6.30
C TYR A 194 2.74 1.54 6.31
N VAL A 195 1.72 1.88 7.05
CA VAL A 195 0.41 1.21 7.04
C VAL A 195 -0.61 2.13 6.44
N THR A 196 -1.35 1.64 5.46
CA THR A 196 -2.47 2.36 4.86
C THR A 196 -3.55 1.38 4.37
N HIS A 197 -4.75 1.89 4.16
CA HIS A 197 -5.80 1.23 3.37
C HIS A 197 -5.97 1.87 1.98
N ASP A 198 -5.23 2.94 1.70
CA ASP A 198 -5.26 3.68 0.43
C ASP A 198 -4.25 3.07 -0.56
N GLN A 199 -4.77 2.64 -1.72
CA GLN A 199 -3.97 2.01 -2.77
C GLN A 199 -3.03 3.00 -3.45
N GLU A 200 -3.46 4.27 -3.61
CA GLU A 200 -2.62 5.31 -4.23
C GLU A 200 -1.41 5.63 -3.34
N GLU A 201 -1.61 5.66 -2.01
CA GLU A 201 -0.51 5.82 -1.07
C GLU A 201 0.48 4.66 -1.20
N ALA A 202 -0.02 3.41 -1.18
CA ALA A 202 0.82 2.24 -1.32
C ALA A 202 1.62 2.22 -2.63
N LEU A 203 0.99 2.57 -3.76
CA LEU A 203 1.65 2.55 -5.06
C LEU A 203 2.65 3.71 -5.26
N SER A 204 2.35 4.90 -4.72
CA SER A 204 3.16 6.09 -4.98
C SER A 204 4.32 6.30 -4.01
N MET A 205 4.21 5.79 -2.79
CA MET A 205 5.21 6.01 -1.74
C MET A 205 6.23 4.88 -1.59
N SER A 206 5.88 3.65 -2.01
CA SER A 206 6.64 2.47 -1.65
C SER A 206 7.71 2.10 -2.66
N ASP A 207 8.77 1.44 -2.18
CA ASP A 207 9.67 0.63 -2.99
C ASP A 207 9.19 -0.83 -2.98
N HIS A 208 8.54 -1.26 -1.88
CA HIS A 208 7.91 -2.57 -1.75
C HIS A 208 6.52 -2.45 -1.12
N VAL A 209 5.55 -3.17 -1.69
CA VAL A 209 4.18 -3.27 -1.20
C VAL A 209 3.92 -4.68 -0.70
N VAL A 210 3.38 -4.80 0.50
CA VAL A 210 2.89 -6.05 1.07
C VAL A 210 1.37 -5.98 1.14
N VAL A 211 0.71 -6.79 0.32
CA VAL A 211 -0.75 -6.90 0.32
C VAL A 211 -1.18 -7.96 1.32
N LEU A 212 -1.95 -7.54 2.32
CA LEU A 212 -2.43 -8.39 3.41
C LEU A 212 -3.94 -8.66 3.27
N GLN A 213 -4.34 -9.91 3.53
CA GLN A 213 -5.73 -10.31 3.64
C GLN A 213 -5.90 -11.30 4.81
N SER A 214 -6.81 -11.01 5.73
CA SER A 214 -7.18 -11.91 6.84
C SER A 214 -6.00 -12.49 7.62
N GLY A 215 -4.95 -11.68 7.84
CA GLY A 215 -3.78 -12.04 8.62
C GLY A 215 -2.67 -12.77 7.84
N ILE A 216 -2.78 -12.88 6.52
CA ILE A 216 -1.78 -13.51 5.64
C ILE A 216 -1.26 -12.54 4.59
N VAL A 217 0.00 -12.68 4.18
CA VAL A 217 0.57 -11.98 3.03
C VAL A 217 0.08 -12.66 1.74
N ARG A 218 -0.61 -11.90 0.89
CA ARG A 218 -1.06 -12.38 -0.42
C ARG A 218 -0.05 -12.11 -1.52
N GLN A 219 0.67 -11.00 -1.42
CA GLN A 219 1.77 -10.66 -2.32
C GLN A 219 2.71 -9.67 -1.64
N GLN A 220 4.02 -9.82 -1.89
CA GLN A 220 5.04 -8.83 -1.60
C GLN A 220 5.85 -8.62 -2.87
N ALA A 221 5.83 -7.40 -3.41
CA ALA A 221 6.56 -7.03 -4.62
C ALA A 221 6.73 -5.49 -4.69
N ASP A 222 7.45 -4.99 -5.69
CA ASP A 222 7.45 -3.59 -6.03
C ASP A 222 6.04 -3.12 -6.47
N PRO A 223 5.75 -1.81 -6.45
CA PRO A 223 4.43 -1.27 -6.79
C PRO A 223 3.95 -1.66 -8.19
N PHE A 224 4.85 -1.67 -9.16
CA PHE A 224 4.52 -1.97 -10.57
C PHE A 224 4.10 -3.42 -10.72
N THR A 225 4.90 -4.35 -10.18
CA THR A 225 4.58 -5.79 -10.15
C THR A 225 3.29 -6.05 -9.39
N THR A 226 3.07 -5.39 -8.24
CA THR A 226 1.85 -5.56 -7.44
C THR A 226 0.61 -5.14 -8.23
N TYR A 227 0.68 -4.06 -9.00
CA TYR A 227 -0.44 -3.53 -9.78
C TYR A 227 -0.68 -4.28 -11.10
N PHE A 228 0.38 -4.56 -11.88
CA PHE A 228 0.27 -5.11 -13.24
C PHE A 228 0.42 -6.64 -13.30
N ARG A 229 0.98 -7.25 -12.26
CA ARG A 229 1.21 -8.70 -12.14
C ARG A 229 0.67 -9.24 -10.83
N PRO A 230 -0.63 -9.05 -10.55
CA PRO A 230 -1.24 -9.58 -9.34
C PRO A 230 -1.14 -11.12 -9.35
N ARG A 231 -0.74 -11.69 -8.19
CA ARG A 231 -0.58 -13.14 -8.05
C ARG A 231 -1.93 -13.86 -8.00
N ASN A 232 -2.92 -13.24 -7.37
CA ASN A 232 -4.23 -13.85 -7.16
C ASN A 232 -5.37 -12.84 -7.37
N ALA A 233 -6.60 -13.39 -7.46
CA ALA A 233 -7.80 -12.60 -7.70
C ALA A 233 -8.02 -11.50 -6.67
N PHE A 234 -7.70 -11.76 -5.38
CA PHE A 234 -7.82 -10.74 -4.34
C PHE A 234 -6.91 -9.55 -4.59
N VAL A 235 -5.62 -9.78 -4.88
CA VAL A 235 -4.67 -8.68 -5.16
C VAL A 235 -5.09 -7.92 -6.41
N ALA A 236 -5.56 -8.63 -7.46
CA ALA A 236 -6.04 -8.02 -8.69
C ALA A 236 -7.18 -7.03 -8.45
N ASP A 237 -8.17 -7.43 -7.65
CA ASP A 237 -9.33 -6.59 -7.32
C ASP A 237 -8.98 -5.49 -6.31
N PHE A 238 -8.25 -5.85 -5.25
CA PHE A 238 -7.89 -4.93 -4.19
C PHE A 238 -6.97 -3.80 -4.68
N MET A 239 -6.00 -4.06 -5.57
CA MET A 239 -5.05 -3.06 -6.09
C MET A 239 -5.58 -2.31 -7.32
N GLY A 240 -6.85 -1.96 -7.33
CA GLY A 240 -7.53 -1.19 -8.37
C GLY A 240 -8.52 -2.02 -9.18
N ALA A 241 -9.56 -1.36 -9.68
CA ALA A 241 -10.67 -1.99 -10.38
C ALA A 241 -10.19 -2.93 -11.48
N SER A 242 -10.42 -4.23 -11.30
CA SER A 242 -10.10 -5.27 -12.28
C SER A 242 -11.36 -5.96 -12.76
N ASN A 243 -11.34 -6.34 -14.03
CA ASN A 243 -12.26 -7.30 -14.58
C ASN A 243 -11.73 -8.69 -14.29
N PHE A 244 -12.56 -9.53 -13.74
CA PHE A 244 -12.26 -10.91 -13.46
C PHE A 244 -13.00 -11.80 -14.45
N LEU A 245 -12.26 -12.52 -15.31
CA LEU A 245 -12.80 -13.36 -16.39
C LEU A 245 -12.60 -14.83 -15.97
N PRO A 246 -13.68 -15.53 -15.56
CA PRO A 246 -13.58 -16.90 -15.07
C PRO A 246 -13.18 -17.87 -16.20
N LEU A 247 -12.30 -18.81 -15.89
CA LEU A 247 -11.87 -19.84 -16.83
C LEU A 247 -12.88 -20.98 -16.92
N GLU A 248 -13.08 -21.50 -18.14
CA GLU A 248 -13.80 -22.77 -18.37
C GLU A 248 -12.96 -23.96 -17.89
N ARG A 249 -11.64 -23.90 -18.14
CA ARG A 249 -10.68 -24.92 -17.77
C ARG A 249 -9.28 -24.32 -17.64
N ARG A 250 -8.38 -25.01 -16.96
CA ARG A 250 -6.97 -24.63 -16.91
C ARG A 250 -6.38 -24.55 -18.31
N PRO A 251 -5.71 -23.46 -18.69
CA PRO A 251 -5.07 -23.34 -20.00
C PRO A 251 -3.96 -24.38 -20.16
N ALA A 252 -3.73 -24.84 -21.39
CA ALA A 252 -2.52 -25.57 -21.76
C ALA A 252 -1.47 -24.56 -22.27
N ALA A 253 -0.20 -24.91 -22.12
CA ALA A 253 0.89 -24.12 -22.71
C ALA A 253 0.71 -24.05 -24.23
N THR A 254 0.86 -22.86 -24.79
CA THR A 254 0.91 -22.61 -26.23
C THR A 254 2.37 -22.43 -26.69
N ASP A 255 2.61 -22.56 -28.00
CA ASP A 255 3.92 -22.21 -28.56
C ASP A 255 4.22 -20.73 -28.36
N GLY A 256 5.32 -20.42 -27.69
CA GLY A 256 5.79 -19.05 -27.42
C GLY A 256 5.37 -18.51 -26.03
N ASP A 257 5.55 -17.20 -25.85
CA ASP A 257 5.33 -16.47 -24.58
C ASP A 257 3.85 -16.16 -24.26
N LEU A 258 2.91 -16.71 -25.04
CA LEU A 258 1.47 -16.46 -24.89
C LEU A 258 0.72 -17.72 -24.49
N VAL A 259 -0.29 -17.53 -23.65
CA VAL A 259 -1.22 -18.57 -23.20
C VAL A 259 -2.62 -18.21 -23.65
N GLU A 260 -3.32 -19.12 -24.33
CA GLU A 260 -4.72 -18.96 -24.66
C GLU A 260 -5.60 -19.49 -23.52
N ALA A 261 -6.29 -18.58 -22.84
CA ALA A 261 -7.23 -18.86 -21.77
C ALA A 261 -8.67 -18.91 -22.30
N ARG A 262 -9.35 -20.06 -22.16
CA ARG A 262 -10.76 -20.21 -22.53
C ARG A 262 -11.65 -19.88 -21.34
N LEU A 263 -12.63 -19.00 -21.59
CA LEU A 263 -13.52 -18.46 -20.57
C LEU A 263 -14.86 -19.21 -20.55
N VAL A 264 -15.57 -19.12 -19.42
CA VAL A 264 -16.89 -19.76 -19.23
C VAL A 264 -17.97 -19.32 -20.23
N ASN A 265 -17.82 -18.14 -20.85
CA ASN A 265 -18.72 -17.68 -21.92
C ASN A 265 -18.32 -18.19 -23.31
N GLY A 266 -17.40 -19.13 -23.39
CA GLY A 266 -16.91 -19.73 -24.66
C GLY A 266 -15.94 -18.84 -25.46
N GLN A 267 -15.55 -17.68 -24.95
CA GLN A 267 -14.55 -16.79 -25.56
C GLN A 267 -13.14 -17.18 -25.15
N SER A 268 -12.16 -16.76 -25.95
CA SER A 268 -10.74 -16.94 -25.63
C SER A 268 -10.05 -15.59 -25.37
N VAL A 269 -9.10 -15.59 -24.47
CA VAL A 269 -8.22 -14.44 -24.15
C VAL A 269 -6.77 -14.90 -24.23
N LEU A 270 -5.96 -14.14 -24.96
CA LEU A 270 -4.52 -14.35 -25.02
C LEU A 270 -3.88 -13.60 -23.83
N CYS A 271 -3.16 -14.31 -22.99
CA CYS A 271 -2.42 -13.81 -21.83
C CYS A 271 -0.92 -13.93 -22.11
N ALA A 272 -0.12 -12.95 -21.68
CA ALA A 272 1.33 -13.07 -21.71
C ALA A 272 1.86 -13.63 -20.39
N GLY A 273 2.91 -14.46 -20.48
CA GLY A 273 3.62 -15.03 -19.35
C GLY A 273 3.30 -16.50 -19.08
N ALA A 274 3.93 -17.04 -18.03
CA ALA A 274 3.78 -18.43 -17.63
C ALA A 274 2.41 -18.69 -16.97
N ILE A 275 1.96 -19.93 -17.06
CA ILE A 275 0.80 -20.40 -16.30
C ILE A 275 1.23 -20.61 -14.85
N PRO A 276 0.61 -19.93 -13.85
CA PRO A 276 0.91 -20.16 -12.44
C PRO A 276 0.68 -21.64 -12.04
N ASP A 277 1.49 -22.13 -11.08
CA ASP A 277 1.40 -23.52 -10.63
C ASP A 277 0.17 -23.81 -9.76
N GLY A 278 -0.33 -22.79 -9.06
CA GLY A 278 -1.50 -22.88 -8.17
C GLY A 278 -2.84 -23.08 -8.89
N ASP A 279 -3.90 -23.19 -8.12
CA ASP A 279 -5.26 -23.26 -8.64
C ASP A 279 -5.65 -21.91 -9.27
N LEU A 280 -5.89 -21.93 -10.58
CA LEU A 280 -6.24 -20.72 -11.31
C LEU A 280 -7.71 -20.35 -11.08
N ALA A 281 -7.93 -19.09 -10.71
CA ALA A 281 -9.25 -18.51 -10.57
C ALA A 281 -9.78 -17.94 -11.90
N GLY A 282 -8.92 -17.27 -12.71
CA GLY A 282 -9.33 -16.61 -13.93
C GLY A 282 -8.25 -15.76 -14.57
N VAL A 283 -8.69 -14.88 -15.47
CA VAL A 283 -7.87 -13.83 -16.07
C VAL A 283 -8.29 -12.49 -15.47
N ALA A 284 -7.35 -11.74 -14.94
CA ALA A 284 -7.55 -10.37 -14.47
C ALA A 284 -7.14 -9.37 -15.55
N VAL A 285 -8.00 -8.37 -15.79
CA VAL A 285 -7.73 -7.25 -16.71
C VAL A 285 -8.15 -5.95 -16.02
N LYS A 286 -7.24 -4.99 -15.87
CA LYS A 286 -7.56 -3.69 -15.28
C LYS A 286 -8.57 -2.91 -16.14
N ALA A 287 -9.53 -2.25 -15.51
CA ALA A 287 -10.53 -1.42 -16.19
C ALA A 287 -9.88 -0.30 -17.04
N SER A 288 -8.72 0.21 -16.62
CA SER A 288 -7.94 1.21 -17.35
C SER A 288 -7.26 0.67 -18.62
N HIS A 289 -7.15 -0.65 -18.76
CA HIS A 289 -6.57 -1.29 -19.95
C HIS A 289 -7.63 -1.76 -20.97
N LEU A 290 -8.91 -1.66 -20.61
CA LEU A 290 -10.01 -1.78 -21.55
C LEU A 290 -10.25 -0.42 -22.20
N SER A 291 -9.83 -0.29 -23.46
CA SER A 291 -9.99 0.95 -24.24
C SER A 291 -11.09 0.77 -25.28
N PRO A 292 -12.35 1.15 -24.98
CA PRO A 292 -13.44 1.15 -25.95
C PRO A 292 -13.17 2.07 -27.13
N GLN A 293 -13.50 1.63 -28.34
CA GLN A 293 -13.38 2.38 -29.60
C GLN A 293 -14.66 2.20 -30.40
N ALA A 294 -15.10 3.24 -31.13
CA ALA A 294 -16.31 3.19 -31.97
C ALA A 294 -16.17 2.22 -33.15
N SER A 295 -14.96 2.03 -33.66
CA SER A 295 -14.68 1.16 -34.79
C SER A 295 -13.73 0.03 -34.39
N ARG A 296 -13.87 -1.11 -35.07
CA ARG A 296 -12.97 -2.25 -34.84
C ARG A 296 -11.53 -1.89 -35.22
N PRO A 297 -10.57 -2.06 -34.33
CA PRO A 297 -9.16 -1.83 -34.63
C PRO A 297 -8.72 -2.72 -35.83
N PRO A 298 -7.90 -2.18 -36.75
CA PRO A 298 -7.43 -2.93 -37.93
C PRO A 298 -6.48 -4.06 -37.57
N SER A 299 -5.81 -3.95 -36.41
CA SER A 299 -4.89 -4.95 -35.87
C SER A 299 -4.97 -4.94 -34.37
N GLY A 300 -4.62 -6.03 -33.72
CA GLY A 300 -4.59 -6.21 -32.28
C GLY A 300 -4.96 -7.63 -31.89
N ARG A 301 -4.58 -8.00 -30.66
CA ARG A 301 -4.99 -9.24 -30.01
C ARG A 301 -6.02 -8.90 -28.95
N ASN A 302 -6.90 -9.86 -28.58
CA ASN A 302 -7.98 -9.63 -27.63
C ASN A 302 -8.87 -8.44 -28.03
N ILE A 303 -9.41 -8.46 -29.25
CA ILE A 303 -10.40 -7.48 -29.71
C ILE A 303 -11.78 -8.04 -29.42
N TRP A 304 -12.52 -7.38 -28.55
CA TRP A 304 -13.84 -7.81 -28.08
C TRP A 304 -14.91 -6.83 -28.53
N GLU A 305 -15.94 -7.33 -29.17
CA GLU A 305 -17.15 -6.58 -29.46
C GLU A 305 -18.05 -6.61 -28.24
N VAL A 306 -18.38 -5.42 -27.69
CA VAL A 306 -19.10 -5.26 -26.42
C VAL A 306 -20.20 -4.22 -26.56
N THR A 307 -21.23 -4.31 -25.73
CA THR A 307 -22.33 -3.33 -25.71
C THR A 307 -22.25 -2.49 -24.42
N VAL A 308 -22.38 -1.17 -24.54
CA VAL A 308 -22.42 -0.26 -23.41
C VAL A 308 -23.74 -0.43 -22.64
N ARG A 309 -23.67 -0.85 -21.37
CA ARG A 309 -24.84 -0.99 -20.48
C ARG A 309 -25.08 0.23 -19.61
N GLN A 310 -23.98 0.78 -19.07
CA GLN A 310 -24.03 1.98 -18.22
C GLN A 310 -22.80 2.85 -18.47
N ARG A 311 -22.97 4.14 -18.23
CA ARG A 311 -21.88 5.10 -18.22
C ARG A 311 -22.01 6.02 -17.01
N THR A 312 -20.88 6.39 -16.40
CA THR A 312 -20.81 7.30 -15.26
C THR A 312 -19.70 8.28 -15.47
N PHE A 313 -20.02 9.58 -15.36
CA PHE A 313 -19.01 10.65 -15.41
C PHE A 313 -18.36 10.82 -14.04
N VAL A 314 -17.04 10.73 -13.99
CA VAL A 314 -16.23 10.86 -12.76
C VAL A 314 -15.12 11.90 -12.99
N GLY A 315 -15.53 13.12 -13.34
CA GLY A 315 -14.57 14.20 -13.60
C GLY A 315 -13.75 13.99 -14.88
N ASP A 316 -12.45 13.78 -14.76
CA ASP A 316 -11.57 13.57 -15.92
C ASP A 316 -11.77 12.24 -16.62
N LEU A 317 -12.55 11.34 -16.03
CA LEU A 317 -12.76 9.99 -16.49
C LEU A 317 -14.23 9.68 -16.75
N MET A 318 -14.48 8.77 -17.70
CA MET A 318 -15.72 8.06 -17.90
C MET A 318 -15.55 6.61 -17.48
N GLU A 319 -16.46 6.13 -16.63
CA GLU A 319 -16.57 4.72 -16.27
C GLU A 319 -17.72 4.07 -17.03
N TYR A 320 -17.47 2.90 -17.58
CA TYR A 320 -18.46 2.12 -18.33
C TYR A 320 -18.65 0.74 -17.70
N SER A 321 -19.92 0.29 -17.66
CA SER A 321 -20.26 -1.13 -17.58
C SER A 321 -20.61 -1.61 -18.99
N LEU A 322 -19.92 -2.63 -19.43
CA LEU A 322 -20.00 -3.19 -20.78
C LEU A 322 -20.46 -4.65 -20.70
N ASP A 323 -21.32 -5.07 -21.63
CA ASP A 323 -21.66 -6.47 -21.79
C ASP A 323 -20.79 -7.12 -22.85
N TRP A 324 -20.11 -8.20 -22.49
CA TRP A 324 -19.36 -9.05 -23.39
C TRP A 324 -19.90 -10.47 -23.37
N LYS A 325 -20.95 -10.69 -24.20
CA LYS A 325 -21.58 -12.01 -24.30
C LYS A 325 -21.97 -12.61 -22.95
N GLY A 326 -22.61 -11.80 -22.11
CA GLY A 326 -23.06 -12.19 -20.79
C GLY A 326 -22.05 -12.00 -19.64
N LEU A 327 -20.82 -11.66 -19.96
CA LEU A 327 -19.85 -11.19 -18.93
C LEU A 327 -19.91 -9.67 -18.82
N GLU A 328 -20.03 -9.18 -17.60
CA GLU A 328 -19.94 -7.75 -17.32
C GLU A 328 -18.47 -7.33 -17.22
N LEU A 329 -18.11 -6.31 -18.01
CA LEU A 329 -16.78 -5.69 -17.99
C LEU A 329 -16.89 -4.24 -17.56
N ARG A 330 -15.87 -3.77 -16.82
CA ARG A 330 -15.70 -2.36 -16.47
C ARG A 330 -14.57 -1.75 -17.29
N ALA A 331 -14.81 -0.60 -17.90
CA ALA A 331 -13.79 0.16 -18.61
C ALA A 331 -13.69 1.58 -18.06
N ARG A 332 -12.49 2.16 -18.12
CA ARG A 332 -12.23 3.56 -17.81
C ARG A 332 -11.57 4.25 -18.99
N THR A 333 -12.14 5.37 -19.42
CA THR A 333 -11.56 6.20 -20.49
C THR A 333 -11.44 7.64 -20.03
N LEU A 334 -10.73 8.46 -20.80
CA LEU A 334 -10.78 9.90 -20.61
C LEU A 334 -12.19 10.42 -20.92
N SER A 335 -12.64 11.45 -20.23
CA SER A 335 -13.97 12.05 -20.42
C SER A 335 -14.19 12.69 -21.80
N SER A 336 -13.14 12.82 -22.60
CA SER A 336 -13.21 13.26 -24.00
C SER A 336 -13.78 12.19 -24.96
N GLN A 337 -13.86 10.92 -24.53
CA GLN A 337 -14.43 9.82 -25.31
C GLN A 337 -15.74 9.36 -24.66
N ILE A 338 -16.84 9.68 -25.32
CA ILE A 338 -18.19 9.36 -24.80
C ILE A 338 -18.88 8.38 -25.75
N PHE A 339 -19.34 7.26 -25.18
CA PHE A 339 -20.16 6.26 -25.88
C PHE A 339 -21.55 6.23 -25.25
N GLU A 340 -22.59 6.03 -26.10
CA GLU A 340 -23.97 6.01 -25.64
C GLU A 340 -24.38 4.63 -25.10
N ILE A 341 -25.37 4.62 -24.21
CA ILE A 341 -25.96 3.37 -23.69
C ILE A 341 -26.65 2.64 -24.86
N GLY A 342 -26.36 1.35 -24.99
CA GLY A 342 -26.82 0.52 -26.10
C GLY A 342 -25.88 0.53 -27.30
N GLU A 343 -24.87 1.40 -27.34
CA GLU A 343 -23.88 1.44 -28.42
C GLU A 343 -23.00 0.18 -28.41
N THR A 344 -22.72 -0.35 -29.59
CA THR A 344 -21.73 -1.41 -29.78
C THR A 344 -20.36 -0.80 -30.01
N VAL A 345 -19.40 -1.17 -29.17
CA VAL A 345 -18.03 -0.68 -29.22
C VAL A 345 -17.04 -1.86 -29.22
N TYR A 346 -15.79 -1.58 -29.54
CA TYR A 346 -14.72 -2.57 -29.57
C TYR A 346 -13.68 -2.26 -28.47
N CYS A 347 -13.48 -3.21 -27.54
CA CYS A 347 -12.42 -3.13 -26.56
C CYS A 347 -11.20 -3.89 -27.06
N CYS A 348 -10.02 -3.29 -26.96
CA CYS A 348 -8.76 -3.93 -27.29
C CYS A 348 -7.90 -4.03 -26.04
N VAL A 349 -7.37 -5.23 -25.75
CA VAL A 349 -6.50 -5.47 -24.60
C VAL A 349 -5.19 -6.12 -25.08
N SER A 350 -4.06 -5.52 -24.77
CA SER A 350 -2.77 -6.19 -25.00
C SER A 350 -2.65 -7.44 -24.14
N PRO A 351 -2.13 -8.57 -24.67
CA PRO A 351 -1.95 -9.81 -23.90
C PRO A 351 -1.12 -9.62 -22.61
N GLU A 352 -0.21 -8.66 -22.60
CA GLU A 352 0.60 -8.32 -21.41
C GLU A 352 -0.22 -7.79 -20.24
N TYR A 353 -1.42 -7.25 -20.49
CA TYR A 353 -2.35 -6.74 -19.47
C TYR A 353 -3.48 -7.71 -19.13
N ALA A 354 -3.50 -8.88 -19.74
CA ALA A 354 -4.37 -9.99 -19.40
C ALA A 354 -3.57 -11.00 -18.57
N VAL A 355 -3.80 -11.05 -17.27
CA VAL A 355 -2.95 -11.79 -16.32
C VAL A 355 -3.72 -12.98 -15.74
N LEU A 356 -3.14 -14.19 -15.85
CA LEU A 356 -3.66 -15.37 -15.15
C LEU A 356 -3.43 -15.21 -13.65
N VAL A 357 -4.49 -15.37 -12.87
CA VAL A 357 -4.45 -15.19 -11.40
C VAL A 357 -4.93 -16.45 -10.68
N GLU A 358 -4.28 -16.72 -9.54
CA GLU A 358 -4.65 -17.80 -8.62
C GLU A 358 -5.89 -17.45 -7.79
N THR A 359 -6.48 -18.43 -7.10
CA THR A 359 -7.61 -18.25 -6.16
C THR A 359 -7.23 -17.51 -4.88
#